data_16c9629e35fedc6c3e04f9ff73106963
#
_entry.id   16c9629e35fedc6c3e04f9ff73106963
#
_cell.length_a   1.000
_cell.length_b   1.000
_cell.length_c   1.000
_cell.angle_alpha   90.00
_cell.angle_beta   90.00
_cell.angle_gamma   90.00
#
_symmetry.space_group_name_H-M   'P 1'
#
loop_
_entity.id
_entity.type
_entity.pdbx_description
1 polymer ?
#
loop_
_entity_poly.entity_id
_entity_poly.type
_entity_poly.pdbx_seq_one_letter_code
_entity_poly.pdbx_strand_id
1 'polypeptide(L)'
;MICVNLPRLCTAIVTSFASSTDTAAVKMTLIVCNSFFKDRLMEILKENGIDYFTSWDNAKGKGRGTRPHRGSGAYPSTTSVTMIAFDDEAPLEALIRSIDEANREIQRPEDHIRLFQLPLERIV
;
A
#
# COMPACT_ATOMS: atom_id res chain seq x y z
N MET A 1 9.51 -22.38 1.44
CA MET A 1 9.48 -22.06 1.93
C MET A 1 9.28 -22.06 2.37
N ILE A 2 9.47 -22.43 2.02
CA ILE A 2 9.50 -22.26 2.43
C ILE A 2 9.28 -22.50 2.81
N CYS A 3 9.08 -22.71 2.47
CA CYS A 3 8.97 -22.68 3.00
C CYS A 3 8.86 -23.10 3.47
N VAL A 4 9.03 -23.57 3.17
CA VAL A 4 9.02 -23.75 3.70
C VAL A 4 8.86 -24.35 4.12
N ASN A 5 8.86 -24.85 4.19
CA ASN A 5 8.74 -25.27 4.64
C ASN A 5 8.41 -25.99 4.56
N LEU A 6 8.61 -26.57 4.23
CA LEU A 6 8.51 -27.06 4.12
C LEU A 6 8.51 -27.95 4.16
N PRO A 7 8.50 -28.59 4.10
CA PRO A 7 8.56 -29.24 4.17
C PRO A 7 8.61 -29.83 3.96
N ARG A 8 8.72 -29.99 3.92
CA ARG A 8 8.94 -30.10 3.76
C ARG A 8 8.73 -30.36 3.26
N LEU A 9 8.93 -30.97 2.88
CA LEU A 9 9.02 -30.81 2.50
C LEU A 9 9.12 -30.95 2.22
N CYS A 10 9.34 -31.48 1.81
CA CYS A 10 9.52 -31.14 1.59
C CYS A 10 9.70 -31.26 1.29
N THR A 11 9.87 -31.47 0.68
CA THR A 11 10.08 -31.09 0.49
C THR A 11 10.22 -31.00 0.12
N ALA A 12 10.35 -31.44 -0.59
CA ALA A 12 10.46 -30.83 -0.78
C ALA A 12 10.42 -30.72 -1.16
N ILE A 13 10.64 -31.03 -1.65
CA ILE A 13 10.57 -30.35 -1.90
C ILE A 13 10.77 -29.94 -2.13
N VAL A 14 10.95 -30.04 -2.56
CA VAL A 14 11.02 -29.15 -2.62
C VAL A 14 11.43 -28.71 -2.85
N THR A 15 11.66 -28.69 -3.31
CA THR A 15 11.92 -27.93 -3.40
C THR A 15 12.13 -27.31 -3.70
N SER A 16 12.30 -27.07 -4.18
CA SER A 16 12.38 -26.30 -4.31
C SER A 16 12.19 -25.66 -4.44
N PHE A 17 12.24 -25.30 -4.65
CA PHE A 17 11.85 -24.51 -4.61
C PHE A 17 11.82 -23.58 -4.45
N ALA A 18 11.77 -22.78 -5.44
CA ALA A 18 11.58 -21.93 -4.33
C ALA A 18 11.60 -20.45 -4.69
N SER A 19 12.45 -20.03 -5.57
CA SER A 19 12.59 -18.62 -5.97
C SER A 19 11.34 -18.09 -6.68
N SER A 20 10.68 -18.89 -7.48
CA SER A 20 9.49 -18.45 -8.18
C SER A 20 8.33 -18.23 -7.20
N THR A 21 8.30 -18.99 -6.11
CA THR A 21 7.31 -18.80 -5.05
C THR A 21 7.49 -17.43 -4.39
N ASP A 22 8.73 -17.05 -4.13
CA ASP A 22 9.04 -15.76 -3.54
C ASP A 22 8.56 -14.62 -4.43
N THR A 23 8.81 -14.72 -5.75
CA THR A 23 8.36 -13.71 -6.69
C THR A 23 6.84 -13.58 -6.69
N ALA A 24 6.12 -14.71 -6.63
CA ALA A 24 4.67 -14.70 -6.63
C ALA A 24 4.10 -14.08 -5.35
N ALA A 25 4.85 -14.08 -4.26
CA ALA A 25 4.39 -13.53 -2.99
C ALA A 25 4.55 -12.02 -2.90
N VAL A 26 5.31 -11.40 -3.80
CA VAL A 26 5.55 -9.96 -3.74
C VAL A 26 4.33 -9.20 -4.24
N LYS A 27 3.93 -8.18 -3.49
CA LYS A 27 2.80 -7.32 -3.83
C LYS A 27 3.27 -5.88 -3.87
N MET A 28 2.74 -5.12 -4.82
CA MET A 28 2.96 -3.68 -4.86
C MET A 28 1.67 -2.98 -4.46
N THR A 29 1.81 -1.92 -3.66
CA THR A 29 0.66 -1.10 -3.29
C THR A 29 0.88 0.33 -3.71
N LEU A 30 -0.21 0.98 -4.11
CA LEU A 30 -0.27 2.43 -4.31
C LEU A 30 -1.30 2.95 -3.33
N ILE A 31 -0.88 3.86 -2.47
CA ILE A 31 -1.76 4.46 -1.48
C ILE A 31 -1.99 5.91 -1.90
N VAL A 32 -3.25 6.24 -2.13
CA VAL A 32 -3.64 7.54 -2.65
C VAL A 32 -4.52 8.22 -1.63
N CYS A 33 -4.18 9.44 -1.26
CA CYS A 33 -4.99 10.21 -0.32
C CYS A 33 -4.88 11.70 -0.61
N ASN A 34 -5.84 12.46 -0.08
CA ASN A 34 -5.74 13.91 -0.06
C ASN A 34 -4.50 14.28 0.76
N SER A 35 -3.74 15.26 0.28
CA SER A 35 -2.50 15.69 0.96
C SER A 35 -2.75 16.10 2.41
N PHE A 36 -3.96 16.52 2.73
CA PHE A 36 -4.35 16.84 4.10
C PHE A 36 -4.14 15.65 5.04
N PHE A 37 -4.33 14.43 4.54
CA PHE A 37 -4.22 13.22 5.35
C PHE A 37 -2.85 12.55 5.25
N LYS A 38 -1.90 13.18 4.58
CA LYS A 38 -0.57 12.58 4.42
C LYS A 38 0.11 12.30 5.74
N ASP A 39 0.06 13.25 6.67
CA ASP A 39 0.70 13.07 7.97
C ASP A 39 0.09 11.89 8.73
N ARG A 40 -1.23 11.75 8.65
CA ARG A 40 -1.90 10.61 9.27
C ARG A 40 -1.43 9.29 8.63
N LEU A 41 -1.27 9.27 7.31
CA LEU A 41 -0.75 8.08 6.63
C LEU A 41 0.67 7.76 7.11
N MET A 42 1.52 8.77 7.24
CA MET A 42 2.89 8.55 7.72
C MET A 42 2.91 7.98 9.13
N GLU A 43 2.00 8.45 10.00
CA GLU A 43 1.86 7.87 11.35
C GLU A 43 1.46 6.39 11.27
N ILE A 44 0.50 6.07 10.42
CA ILE A 44 0.05 4.68 10.24
C ILE A 44 1.22 3.80 9.80
N LEU A 45 2.00 4.26 8.83
CA LEU A 45 3.17 3.50 8.38
C LEU A 45 4.14 3.27 9.53
N LYS A 46 4.41 4.31 10.29
CA LYS A 46 5.33 4.22 11.42
C LYS A 46 4.82 3.25 12.48
N GLU A 47 3.53 3.33 12.81
CA GLU A 47 2.92 2.44 13.80
C GLU A 47 2.99 0.98 13.38
N ASN A 48 2.99 0.71 12.09
CA ASN A 48 3.09 -0.64 11.55
C ASN A 48 4.53 -1.06 11.24
N GLY A 49 5.51 -0.25 11.63
CA GLY A 49 6.92 -0.59 11.42
C GLY A 49 7.37 -0.53 9.98
N ILE A 50 6.64 0.22 9.14
CA ILE A 50 6.96 0.34 7.72
C ILE A 50 7.76 1.62 7.53
N ASP A 51 9.06 1.46 7.22
CA ASP A 51 9.97 2.60 7.01
C ASP A 51 10.53 2.61 5.57
N TYR A 52 9.92 1.85 4.68
CA TYR A 52 10.35 1.72 3.28
C TYR A 52 9.18 2.06 2.37
N PHE A 53 9.31 3.14 1.65
CA PHE A 53 8.29 3.60 0.70
C PHE A 53 8.87 4.67 -0.21
N THR A 54 8.18 4.92 -1.31
CA THR A 54 8.44 6.07 -2.18
C THR A 54 7.15 6.87 -2.28
N SER A 55 7.23 8.17 -2.13
CA SER A 55 6.01 8.96 -2.22
C SER A 55 6.18 10.15 -3.15
N TRP A 56 5.07 10.52 -3.77
CA TRP A 56 4.95 11.71 -4.61
C TRP A 56 3.94 12.63 -3.96
N ASP A 57 4.35 13.87 -3.72
CA ASP A 57 3.46 14.87 -3.15
C ASP A 57 2.99 15.81 -4.26
N ASN A 58 1.89 16.49 -3.96
CA ASN A 58 1.33 17.51 -4.86
C ASN A 58 0.91 16.95 -6.22
N ALA A 59 0.55 15.67 -6.26
CA ALA A 59 -0.04 15.11 -7.46
C ALA A 59 -1.43 15.70 -7.67
N LYS A 60 -1.84 15.78 -8.92
CA LYS A 60 -3.14 16.35 -9.28
C LYS A 60 -4.02 15.24 -9.83
N GLY A 61 -5.30 15.29 -9.53
CA GLY A 61 -6.19 14.26 -10.00
C GLY A 61 -7.63 14.58 -9.74
N LYS A 62 -8.50 13.71 -10.24
CA LYS A 62 -9.94 13.80 -10.02
C LYS A 62 -10.51 12.40 -10.04
N GLY A 63 -11.14 12.01 -8.93
CA GLY A 63 -11.88 10.75 -8.88
C GLY A 63 -13.25 10.90 -9.53
N ARG A 64 -13.89 9.77 -9.76
CA ARG A 64 -15.23 9.78 -10.30
C ARG A 64 -16.17 10.41 -9.27
N GLY A 65 -16.90 11.45 -9.68
CA GLY A 65 -17.85 12.10 -8.79
C GLY A 65 -17.24 12.96 -7.70
N THR A 66 -15.92 13.14 -7.69
CA THR A 66 -15.24 13.93 -6.67
C THR A 66 -14.76 15.25 -7.22
N ARG A 67 -14.33 16.13 -6.32
CA ARG A 67 -13.72 17.39 -6.74
C ARG A 67 -12.31 17.14 -7.26
N PRO A 68 -11.90 17.90 -8.28
CA PRO A 68 -10.52 17.78 -8.77
C PRO A 68 -9.51 18.27 -7.74
N HIS A 69 -8.42 17.54 -7.60
CA HIS A 69 -7.26 17.96 -6.80
C HIS A 69 -6.22 18.55 -7.75
N ARG A 70 -6.27 19.86 -7.94
CA ARG A 70 -5.43 20.56 -8.92
C ARG A 70 -4.39 21.46 -8.30
N GLY A 71 -4.42 21.62 -6.96
CA GLY A 71 -3.48 22.50 -6.28
C GLY A 71 -3.74 23.99 -6.54
N SER A 72 -4.91 24.34 -7.09
CA SER A 72 -5.26 25.74 -7.37
C SER A 72 -6.76 25.92 -7.25
N GLY A 73 -7.20 27.17 -7.16
CA GLY A 73 -8.61 27.50 -7.01
C GLY A 73 -8.93 27.94 -5.58
N ALA A 74 -10.24 28.09 -5.28
CA ALA A 74 -10.67 28.58 -3.98
C ALA A 74 -10.30 27.63 -2.83
N TYR A 75 -10.26 26.34 -3.11
CA TYR A 75 -9.89 25.31 -2.14
C TYR A 75 -8.80 24.44 -2.74
N PRO A 76 -7.55 24.96 -2.76
CA PRO A 76 -6.47 24.19 -3.36
C PRO A 76 -6.21 22.92 -2.56
N SER A 77 -6.22 21.81 -3.25
CA SER A 77 -5.87 20.53 -2.65
C SER A 77 -5.10 19.72 -3.67
N THR A 78 -4.22 18.86 -3.16
CA THR A 78 -3.43 17.98 -4.00
C THR A 78 -3.56 16.57 -3.44
N THR A 79 -3.02 15.63 -4.19
CA THR A 79 -3.04 14.22 -3.84
C THR A 79 -1.64 13.78 -3.49
N SER A 80 -1.53 12.97 -2.45
CA SER A 80 -0.29 12.27 -2.13
C SER A 80 -0.42 10.83 -2.60
N VAL A 81 0.63 10.32 -3.24
CA VAL A 81 0.69 8.94 -3.70
C VAL A 81 1.91 8.30 -3.06
N THR A 82 1.71 7.17 -2.39
CA THR A 82 2.80 6.44 -1.73
C THR A 82 2.84 5.02 -2.28
N MET A 83 4.01 4.59 -2.70
CA MET A 83 4.22 3.26 -3.26
C MET A 83 5.04 2.42 -2.28
N ILE A 84 4.57 1.20 -2.02
CA ILE A 84 5.26 0.27 -1.14
C ILE A 84 5.21 -1.12 -1.78
N ALA A 85 6.35 -1.78 -1.83
CA ALA A 85 6.41 -3.19 -2.25
C ALA A 85 6.53 -4.06 -0.99
N PHE A 86 5.71 -5.09 -0.92
CA PHE A 86 5.69 -6.02 0.21
C PHE A 86 6.09 -7.42 -0.25
N ASP A 87 7.02 -8.01 0.46
CA ASP A 87 7.40 -9.41 0.26
C ASP A 87 6.78 -10.33 1.31
N ASP A 88 6.03 -9.78 2.27
CA ASP A 88 5.35 -10.51 3.32
C ASP A 88 3.94 -9.95 3.46
N GLU A 89 2.96 -10.85 3.57
CA GLU A 89 1.57 -10.43 3.67
C GLU A 89 1.19 -9.87 5.05
N ALA A 90 1.88 -10.28 6.10
CA ALA A 90 1.51 -9.85 7.44
C ALA A 90 1.56 -8.32 7.63
N PRO A 91 2.66 -7.64 7.25
CA PRO A 91 2.65 -6.17 7.36
C PRO A 91 1.66 -5.51 6.41
N LEU A 92 1.42 -6.09 5.24
CA LEU A 92 0.42 -5.55 4.31
C LEU A 92 -0.99 -5.62 4.90
N GLU A 93 -1.36 -6.77 5.47
CA GLU A 93 -2.68 -6.92 6.08
C GLU A 93 -2.86 -6.00 7.29
N ALA A 94 -1.80 -5.83 8.08
CA ALA A 94 -1.85 -4.90 9.20
C ALA A 94 -2.05 -3.46 8.73
N LEU A 95 -1.38 -3.08 7.65
CA LEU A 95 -1.54 -1.76 7.07
C LEU A 95 -2.96 -1.54 6.56
N ILE A 96 -3.53 -2.53 5.88
CA ILE A 96 -4.90 -2.44 5.37
C ILE A 96 -5.88 -2.20 6.52
N ARG A 97 -5.73 -2.95 7.63
CA ARG A 97 -6.60 -2.77 8.79
C ARG A 97 -6.47 -1.38 9.38
N SER A 98 -5.25 -0.86 9.48
CA SER A 98 -5.02 0.49 10.02
C SER A 98 -5.64 1.57 9.13
N ILE A 99 -5.57 1.40 7.82
CA ILE A 99 -6.18 2.33 6.87
C ILE A 99 -7.70 2.27 6.99
N ASP A 100 -8.28 1.07 7.08
CA ASP A 100 -9.72 0.93 7.26
C ASP A 100 -10.19 1.63 8.53
N GLU A 101 -9.43 1.48 9.61
CA GLU A 101 -9.74 2.12 10.87
C GLU A 101 -9.69 3.64 10.77
N ALA A 102 -8.65 4.17 10.12
CA ALA A 102 -8.54 5.61 9.92
C ALA A 102 -9.69 6.14 9.07
N ASN A 103 -10.09 5.39 8.04
CA ASN A 103 -11.16 5.82 7.15
C ASN A 103 -12.51 5.90 7.86
N ARG A 104 -12.72 5.14 8.94
CA ARG A 104 -13.96 5.26 9.71
C ARG A 104 -14.12 6.62 10.36
N GLU A 105 -13.02 7.33 10.60
CA GLU A 105 -13.06 8.66 11.20
C GLU A 105 -13.14 9.76 10.15
N ILE A 106 -12.95 9.44 8.88
CA ILE A 106 -13.03 10.40 7.79
C ILE A 106 -14.45 10.44 7.29
N GLN A 107 -15.13 11.57 7.48
CA GLN A 107 -16.55 11.67 7.22
C GLN A 107 -16.91 11.60 5.75
N ARG A 108 -16.08 12.20 4.89
CA ARG A 108 -16.40 12.28 3.46
C ARG A 108 -15.75 11.11 2.74
N PRO A 109 -16.54 10.25 2.09
CA PRO A 109 -15.99 9.07 1.41
C PRO A 109 -14.96 9.43 0.34
N GLU A 110 -15.09 10.60 -0.30
CA GLU A 110 -14.13 11.02 -1.31
C GLU A 110 -12.76 11.36 -0.72
N ASP A 111 -12.68 11.57 0.59
CA ASP A 111 -11.43 11.86 1.28
C ASP A 111 -10.78 10.62 1.88
N HIS A 112 -11.39 9.46 1.75
CA HIS A 112 -10.84 8.22 2.28
C HIS A 112 -9.47 7.91 1.66
N ILE A 113 -8.59 7.41 2.50
CA ILE A 113 -7.30 6.89 2.05
C ILE A 113 -7.56 5.60 1.27
N ARG A 114 -7.04 5.51 0.06
CA ARG A 114 -7.25 4.36 -0.83
C ARG A 114 -5.96 3.61 -1.02
N LEU A 115 -6.00 2.32 -0.84
CA LEU A 115 -4.87 1.44 -1.12
C LEU A 115 -5.23 0.53 -2.28
N PHE A 116 -4.42 0.57 -3.33
CA PHE A 116 -4.54 -0.31 -4.48
C PHE A 116 -3.44 -1.36 -4.40
N GLN A 117 -3.80 -2.62 -4.47
CA GLN A 117 -2.84 -3.72 -4.41
C GLN A 117 -2.77 -4.39 -5.77
N LEU A 118 -1.54 -4.62 -6.23
CA LEU A 118 -1.28 -5.25 -7.52
C LEU A 118 -0.30 -6.41 -7.30
N PRO A 119 -0.49 -7.52 -8.01
CA PRO A 119 0.54 -8.55 -8.01
C PRO A 119 1.77 -8.03 -8.74
N LEU A 120 2.94 -8.33 -8.22
CA LEU A 120 4.19 -7.92 -8.82
C LEU A 120 4.89 -9.15 -9.36
N GLU A 121 5.20 -9.15 -10.65
CA GLU A 121 5.79 -10.33 -11.28
C GLU A 121 7.23 -10.54 -10.81
N ARG A 122 7.98 -9.45 -10.68
CA ARG A 122 9.40 -9.58 -10.39
C ARG A 122 9.98 -8.24 -9.93
N ILE A 123 10.93 -8.32 -9.03
CA ILE A 123 11.81 -7.20 -8.70
C ILE A 123 13.22 -7.62 -9.13
N VAL A 124 13.88 -6.78 -9.89
CA VAL A 124 15.24 -7.06 -10.35
C VAL A 124 16.24 -6.18 -9.63
#